data_2af09891eaf2f479904dee73b4e61b78
#
_entry.id   2af09891eaf2f479904dee73b4e61b78
#
_cell.length_a   1.000
_cell.length_b   1.000
_cell.length_c   1.000
_cell.angle_alpha   90.00
_cell.angle_beta   90.00
_cell.angle_gamma   90.00
#
_symmetry.space_group_name_H-M   'P 1'
#
loop_
_entity.id
_entity.type
_entity.pdbx_description
1 polymer ?
#
loop_
_entity_poly.entity_id
_entity_poly.type
_entity_poly.pdbx_seq_one_letter_code
_entity_poly.pdbx_strand_id
1 'polypeptide(L)'
;MAKVAINGFGRIGRNAFKVAIEKGMDIVAINDLTDAATLAHLLKYDTCFGKFNGTVEVKDNNLVVNGKEIKILAERNPADLPWADLGVDIVMECTGIFRGKEDAGLHIKAGAKKVIISAPGKGTKSIVMGVNEGDYNPAEDDVVDNASCTTNCLAPVAKVIEDQFGIVKGIMTTVHSYTNDQRILDLPHEDLRRARAAAESIIPTTTGAAEAVAKV
;
A
#
# COMPACT_ATOMS: atom_id res chain seq x y z
N MET A 1 5.52 -7.45 -20.64
CA MET A 1 5.26 -6.52 -19.52
C MET A 1 5.01 -7.37 -18.28
N ALA A 2 5.51 -7.01 -17.12
CA ALA A 2 5.27 -7.77 -15.89
C ALA A 2 3.78 -7.72 -15.53
N LYS A 3 3.21 -8.88 -15.18
CA LYS A 3 1.83 -8.98 -14.69
C LYS A 3 1.78 -8.68 -13.21
N VAL A 4 0.91 -7.76 -12.83
CA VAL A 4 0.80 -7.28 -11.44
C VAL A 4 -0.56 -7.65 -10.86
N ALA A 5 -0.58 -8.09 -9.61
CA ALA A 5 -1.80 -8.26 -8.83
C ALA A 5 -1.78 -7.35 -7.59
N ILE A 6 -2.97 -7.04 -7.09
CA ILE A 6 -3.15 -6.24 -5.87
C ILE A 6 -3.89 -7.08 -4.85
N ASN A 7 -3.31 -7.24 -3.66
CA ASN A 7 -3.98 -7.85 -2.52
C ASN A 7 -4.45 -6.76 -1.55
N GLY A 8 -5.76 -6.61 -1.40
CA GLY A 8 -6.39 -5.52 -0.66
C GLY A 8 -6.69 -4.30 -1.54
N PHE A 9 -7.97 -4.08 -1.83
CA PHE A 9 -8.43 -2.97 -2.68
C PHE A 9 -9.06 -1.84 -1.85
N GLY A 10 -8.49 -1.61 -0.67
CA GLY A 10 -8.80 -0.48 0.20
C GLY A 10 -8.29 0.85 -0.34
N ARG A 11 -8.09 1.83 0.53
CA ARG A 11 -7.62 3.18 0.16
C ARG A 11 -6.30 3.12 -0.63
N ILE A 12 -5.32 2.36 -0.14
CA ILE A 12 -3.99 2.28 -0.76
C ILE A 12 -4.04 1.48 -2.06
N GLY A 13 -4.67 0.29 -2.07
CA GLY A 13 -4.75 -0.54 -3.26
C GLY A 13 -5.44 0.16 -4.43
N ARG A 14 -6.53 0.91 -4.19
CA ARG A 14 -7.20 1.70 -5.24
C ARG A 14 -6.34 2.83 -5.79
N ASN A 15 -5.61 3.54 -4.93
CA ASN A 15 -4.72 4.60 -5.41
C ASN A 15 -3.51 4.04 -6.16
N ALA A 16 -2.90 2.95 -5.68
CA ALA A 16 -1.85 2.25 -6.39
C ALA A 16 -2.34 1.76 -7.76
N PHE A 17 -3.55 1.21 -7.83
CA PHE A 17 -4.19 0.79 -9.07
C PHE A 17 -4.36 1.94 -10.07
N LYS A 18 -4.87 3.10 -9.64
CA LYS A 18 -5.03 4.28 -10.51
C LYS A 18 -3.71 4.70 -11.13
N VAL A 19 -2.68 4.85 -10.30
CA VAL A 19 -1.32 5.22 -10.76
C VAL A 19 -0.72 4.13 -11.65
N ALA A 20 -0.91 2.85 -11.33
CA ALA A 20 -0.40 1.74 -12.12
C ALA A 20 -0.99 1.74 -13.55
N ILE A 21 -2.31 1.98 -13.69
CA ILE A 21 -2.96 2.07 -15.00
C ILE A 21 -2.44 3.29 -15.78
N GLU A 22 -2.30 4.45 -15.15
CA GLU A 22 -1.74 5.66 -15.79
C GLU A 22 -0.32 5.42 -16.30
N LYS A 23 0.46 4.63 -15.58
CA LYS A 23 1.82 4.21 -15.98
C LYS A 23 1.84 3.03 -16.96
N GLY A 24 0.69 2.54 -17.39
CA GLY A 24 0.58 1.43 -18.34
C GLY A 24 0.97 0.06 -17.77
N MET A 25 0.95 -0.12 -16.47
CA MET A 25 1.23 -1.42 -15.84
C MET A 25 0.11 -2.43 -16.12
N ASP A 26 0.47 -3.70 -16.26
CA ASP A 26 -0.47 -4.79 -16.54
C ASP A 26 -1.08 -5.35 -15.25
N ILE A 27 -2.11 -4.68 -14.72
CA ILE A 27 -2.88 -5.23 -13.58
C ILE A 27 -3.82 -6.31 -14.11
N VAL A 28 -3.66 -7.55 -13.61
CA VAL A 28 -4.42 -8.72 -14.07
C VAL A 28 -5.43 -9.22 -13.05
N ALA A 29 -5.20 -9.00 -11.76
CA ALA A 29 -6.09 -9.44 -10.71
C ALA A 29 -6.04 -8.54 -9.47
N ILE A 30 -7.15 -8.53 -8.76
CA ILE A 30 -7.32 -7.89 -7.45
C ILE A 30 -7.94 -8.93 -6.51
N ASN A 31 -7.37 -9.09 -5.33
CA ASN A 31 -7.96 -9.87 -4.25
C ASN A 31 -8.50 -8.94 -3.17
N ASP A 32 -9.77 -9.04 -2.85
CA ASP A 32 -10.42 -8.34 -1.74
C ASP A 32 -11.64 -9.14 -1.29
N LEU A 33 -11.97 -9.09 0.00
CA LEU A 33 -13.11 -9.81 0.54
C LEU A 33 -14.47 -9.12 0.26
N THR A 34 -14.41 -7.93 -0.31
CA THR A 34 -15.57 -7.13 -0.70
C THR A 34 -16.02 -7.51 -2.12
N ASP A 35 -17.30 -7.45 -2.40
CA ASP A 35 -17.88 -7.77 -3.71
C ASP A 35 -17.46 -6.78 -4.80
N ALA A 36 -17.44 -7.25 -6.06
CA ALA A 36 -16.98 -6.47 -7.21
C ALA A 36 -17.78 -5.18 -7.43
N ALA A 37 -19.08 -5.17 -7.14
CA ALA A 37 -19.95 -3.99 -7.33
C ALA A 37 -19.56 -2.87 -6.37
N THR A 38 -19.32 -3.21 -5.10
CA THR A 38 -18.82 -2.27 -4.08
C THR A 38 -17.43 -1.78 -4.44
N LEU A 39 -16.52 -2.66 -4.88
CA LEU A 39 -15.15 -2.28 -5.30
C LEU A 39 -15.19 -1.33 -6.51
N ALA A 40 -16.05 -1.60 -7.50
CA ALA A 40 -16.26 -0.73 -8.66
C ALA A 40 -16.76 0.66 -8.25
N HIS A 41 -17.73 0.72 -7.34
CA HIS A 41 -18.25 1.99 -6.82
C HIS A 41 -17.16 2.80 -6.13
N LEU A 42 -16.39 2.18 -5.24
CA LEU A 42 -15.31 2.82 -4.49
C LEU A 42 -14.12 3.22 -5.38
N LEU A 43 -13.88 2.52 -6.49
CA LEU A 43 -12.90 2.94 -7.48
C LEU A 43 -13.38 4.16 -8.26
N LYS A 44 -14.66 4.16 -8.63
CA LYS A 44 -15.27 5.22 -9.46
C LYS A 44 -15.39 6.54 -8.70
N TYR A 45 -15.74 6.48 -7.42
CA TYR A 45 -16.02 7.67 -6.60
C TYR A 45 -15.05 7.73 -5.42
N ASP A 46 -14.24 8.77 -5.38
CA ASP A 46 -13.26 9.00 -4.34
C ASP A 46 -13.37 10.44 -3.84
N THR A 47 -13.68 10.62 -2.56
CA THR A 47 -13.88 11.94 -1.96
C THR A 47 -12.59 12.77 -1.94
N CYS A 48 -11.43 12.12 -1.72
CA CYS A 48 -10.15 12.82 -1.60
C CYS A 48 -9.50 13.11 -2.96
N PHE A 49 -9.62 12.17 -3.92
CA PHE A 49 -8.94 12.23 -5.21
C PHE A 49 -9.88 12.46 -6.41
N GLY A 50 -11.18 12.63 -6.13
CA GLY A 50 -12.16 12.88 -7.16
C GLY A 50 -12.59 11.62 -7.92
N LYS A 51 -13.48 11.81 -8.87
CA LYS A 51 -14.00 10.74 -9.71
C LYS A 51 -12.91 10.14 -10.59
N PHE A 52 -12.91 8.82 -10.74
CA PHE A 52 -11.99 8.12 -11.64
C PHE A 52 -12.15 8.60 -13.08
N ASN A 53 -11.05 8.95 -13.72
CA ASN A 53 -11.04 9.40 -15.11
C ASN A 53 -10.98 8.19 -16.05
N GLY A 54 -12.14 7.60 -16.30
CA GLY A 54 -12.26 6.42 -17.16
C GLY A 54 -13.57 5.68 -16.91
N THR A 55 -13.71 4.53 -17.55
CA THR A 55 -14.87 3.64 -17.39
C THR A 55 -14.59 2.57 -16.34
N VAL A 56 -15.57 2.29 -15.50
CA VAL A 56 -15.54 1.20 -14.51
C VAL A 56 -16.88 0.49 -14.58
N GLU A 57 -16.86 -0.77 -14.96
CA GLU A 57 -18.02 -1.64 -15.08
C GLU A 57 -17.77 -2.95 -14.32
N VAL A 58 -18.84 -3.68 -14.05
CA VAL A 58 -18.77 -5.02 -13.46
C VAL A 58 -19.36 -6.01 -14.48
N LYS A 59 -18.60 -7.07 -14.76
CA LYS A 59 -19.02 -8.15 -15.64
C LYS A 59 -18.56 -9.48 -15.04
N ASP A 60 -19.47 -10.44 -14.91
CA ASP A 60 -19.19 -11.79 -14.41
C ASP A 60 -18.37 -11.78 -13.09
N ASN A 61 -18.75 -10.88 -12.16
CA ASN A 61 -18.07 -10.63 -10.88
C ASN A 61 -16.61 -10.14 -11.01
N ASN A 62 -16.19 -9.68 -12.18
CA ASN A 62 -14.89 -9.04 -12.42
C ASN A 62 -15.06 -7.53 -12.64
N LEU A 63 -14.00 -6.76 -12.50
CA LEU A 63 -13.97 -5.37 -12.92
C LEU A 63 -13.58 -5.26 -14.39
N VAL A 64 -14.29 -4.40 -15.13
CA VAL A 64 -13.86 -3.97 -16.47
C VAL A 64 -13.52 -2.49 -16.39
N VAL A 65 -12.24 -2.18 -16.48
CA VAL A 65 -11.73 -0.81 -16.36
C VAL A 65 -11.09 -0.39 -17.68
N ASN A 66 -11.62 0.67 -18.29
CA ASN A 66 -11.19 1.16 -19.61
C ASN A 66 -11.21 0.04 -20.68
N GLY A 67 -12.20 -0.86 -20.61
CA GLY A 67 -12.35 -2.00 -21.52
C GLY A 67 -11.48 -3.21 -21.21
N LYS A 68 -10.58 -3.13 -20.21
CA LYS A 68 -9.75 -4.26 -19.76
C LYS A 68 -10.41 -4.97 -18.58
N GLU A 69 -10.59 -6.28 -18.71
CA GLU A 69 -11.08 -7.12 -17.62
C GLU A 69 -9.98 -7.40 -16.60
N ILE A 70 -10.32 -7.27 -15.31
CA ILE A 70 -9.45 -7.50 -14.16
C ILE A 70 -10.16 -8.47 -13.24
N LYS A 71 -9.52 -9.60 -12.98
CA LYS A 71 -10.09 -10.67 -12.17
C LYS A 71 -10.23 -10.25 -10.72
N ILE A 72 -11.42 -10.46 -10.14
CA ILE A 72 -11.67 -10.26 -8.72
C ILE A 72 -11.64 -11.61 -8.01
N LEU A 73 -10.86 -11.69 -6.96
CA LEU A 73 -10.69 -12.84 -6.07
C LEU A 73 -11.13 -12.43 -4.66
N ALA A 74 -11.49 -13.42 -3.82
CA ALA A 74 -11.96 -13.20 -2.45
C ALA A 74 -11.35 -14.20 -1.46
N GLU A 75 -10.02 -14.41 -1.56
CA GLU A 75 -9.29 -15.34 -0.71
C GLU A 75 -8.68 -14.65 0.49
N ARG A 76 -8.86 -15.26 1.68
CA ARG A 76 -8.31 -14.75 2.94
C ARG A 76 -6.83 -15.07 3.11
N ASN A 77 -6.44 -16.27 2.72
CA ASN A 77 -5.07 -16.75 2.87
C ASN A 77 -4.30 -16.50 1.57
N PRO A 78 -3.24 -15.68 1.57
CA PRO A 78 -2.46 -15.41 0.37
C PRO A 78 -1.86 -16.65 -0.31
N ALA A 79 -1.63 -17.73 0.45
CA ALA A 79 -1.08 -18.96 -0.11
C ALA A 79 -2.04 -19.70 -1.07
N ASP A 80 -3.35 -19.43 -0.95
CA ASP A 80 -4.39 -20.08 -1.75
C ASP A 80 -4.76 -19.28 -3.01
N LEU A 81 -4.11 -18.14 -3.22
CA LEU A 81 -4.32 -17.29 -4.38
C LEU A 81 -3.69 -17.91 -5.66
N PRO A 82 -4.36 -17.87 -6.81
CA PRO A 82 -3.92 -18.55 -8.02
C PRO A 82 -2.88 -17.73 -8.81
N TRP A 83 -1.84 -17.22 -8.15
CA TRP A 83 -0.84 -16.36 -8.78
C TRP A 83 -0.05 -17.08 -9.88
N ALA A 84 0.28 -18.36 -9.66
CA ALA A 84 0.95 -19.19 -10.67
C ALA A 84 0.11 -19.32 -11.94
N ASP A 85 -1.20 -19.64 -11.80
CA ASP A 85 -2.10 -19.86 -12.94
C ASP A 85 -2.34 -18.57 -13.73
N LEU A 86 -2.37 -17.43 -13.03
CA LEU A 86 -2.52 -16.11 -13.65
C LEU A 86 -1.21 -15.57 -14.22
N GLY A 87 -0.08 -16.20 -13.90
CA GLY A 87 1.24 -15.77 -14.29
C GLY A 87 1.65 -14.43 -13.67
N VAL A 88 1.28 -14.20 -12.41
CA VAL A 88 1.58 -12.95 -11.70
C VAL A 88 3.08 -12.88 -11.39
N ASP A 89 3.70 -11.79 -11.81
CA ASP A 89 5.10 -11.52 -11.51
C ASP A 89 5.25 -10.77 -10.18
N ILE A 90 4.40 -9.76 -9.94
CA ILE A 90 4.51 -8.87 -8.78
C ILE A 90 3.16 -8.77 -8.07
N VAL A 91 3.18 -8.89 -6.75
CA VAL A 91 2.01 -8.60 -5.90
C VAL A 91 2.26 -7.30 -5.13
N MET A 92 1.32 -6.36 -5.22
CA MET A 92 1.22 -5.23 -4.31
C MET A 92 0.38 -5.64 -3.10
N GLU A 93 1.01 -5.85 -1.95
CA GLU A 93 0.33 -6.19 -0.70
C GLU A 93 -0.18 -4.93 -0.02
N CYS A 94 -1.47 -4.68 -0.11
CA CYS A 94 -2.14 -3.44 0.32
C CYS A 94 -3.19 -3.65 1.43
N THR A 95 -3.26 -4.85 2.02
CA THR A 95 -4.22 -5.13 3.11
C THR A 95 -3.84 -4.47 4.43
N GLY A 96 -2.54 -4.24 4.66
CA GLY A 96 -1.99 -3.82 5.94
C GLY A 96 -1.94 -4.94 6.99
N ILE A 97 -2.31 -6.17 6.64
CA ILE A 97 -2.32 -7.35 7.52
C ILE A 97 -1.01 -8.13 7.38
N PHE A 98 -0.63 -8.49 6.16
CA PHE A 98 0.55 -9.33 5.86
C PHE A 98 1.81 -8.47 5.72
N ARG A 99 2.31 -7.96 6.86
CA ARG A 99 3.46 -7.05 6.91
C ARG A 99 4.79 -7.72 7.25
N GLY A 100 4.76 -8.96 7.72
CA GLY A 100 5.98 -9.75 7.96
C GLY A 100 6.53 -10.32 6.66
N LYS A 101 7.86 -10.51 6.57
CA LYS A 101 8.49 -11.17 5.41
C LYS A 101 7.91 -12.56 5.17
N GLU A 102 7.64 -13.30 6.24
CA GLU A 102 7.07 -14.66 6.16
C GLU A 102 5.61 -14.63 5.70
N ASP A 103 4.81 -13.70 6.26
CA ASP A 103 3.40 -13.56 5.93
C ASP A 103 3.19 -13.11 4.49
N ALA A 104 3.91 -12.07 4.06
CA ALA A 104 3.89 -11.61 2.68
C ALA A 104 4.52 -12.63 1.71
N GLY A 105 5.48 -13.42 2.18
CA GLY A 105 6.09 -14.53 1.45
C GLY A 105 5.11 -15.63 1.06
N LEU A 106 3.90 -15.67 1.63
CA LEU A 106 2.82 -16.56 1.19
C LEU A 106 2.41 -16.30 -0.26
N HIS A 107 2.53 -15.07 -0.74
CA HIS A 107 2.31 -14.75 -2.15
C HIS A 107 3.36 -15.39 -3.08
N ILE A 108 4.61 -15.48 -2.61
CA ILE A 108 5.68 -16.19 -3.34
C ILE A 108 5.34 -17.68 -3.42
N LYS A 109 4.87 -18.29 -2.31
CA LYS A 109 4.42 -19.71 -2.30
C LYS A 109 3.24 -19.94 -3.25
N ALA A 110 2.37 -18.95 -3.42
CA ALA A 110 1.25 -18.96 -4.37
C ALA A 110 1.67 -18.76 -5.83
N GLY A 111 2.95 -18.49 -6.11
CA GLY A 111 3.53 -18.41 -7.44
C GLY A 111 3.90 -17.01 -7.95
N ALA A 112 3.74 -15.97 -7.15
CA ALA A 112 4.28 -14.65 -7.48
C ALA A 112 5.82 -14.66 -7.39
N LYS A 113 6.49 -13.81 -8.17
CA LYS A 113 7.96 -13.70 -8.14
C LYS A 113 8.46 -12.67 -7.13
N LYS A 114 7.70 -11.59 -6.93
CA LYS A 114 8.05 -10.49 -6.04
C LYS A 114 6.83 -9.97 -5.30
N VAL A 115 7.05 -9.46 -4.10
CA VAL A 115 6.00 -8.81 -3.28
C VAL A 115 6.49 -7.44 -2.81
N ILE A 116 5.63 -6.44 -2.96
CA ILE A 116 5.85 -5.09 -2.44
C ILE A 116 4.77 -4.81 -1.39
N ILE A 117 5.18 -4.68 -0.13
CA ILE A 117 4.28 -4.35 0.97
C ILE A 117 4.10 -2.82 0.99
N SER A 118 2.86 -2.34 0.94
CA SER A 118 2.53 -0.90 0.92
C SER A 118 2.56 -0.21 2.29
N ALA A 119 3.21 -0.81 3.27
CA ALA A 119 3.30 -0.34 4.66
C ALA A 119 4.64 -0.77 5.24
N PRO A 120 5.07 -0.24 6.41
CA PRO A 120 6.32 -0.69 7.05
C PRO A 120 6.29 -2.19 7.32
N GLY A 121 7.26 -2.90 6.76
CA GLY A 121 7.41 -4.34 6.91
C GLY A 121 8.24 -4.74 8.13
N LYS A 122 8.18 -6.04 8.48
CA LYS A 122 9.01 -6.66 9.51
C LYS A 122 9.90 -7.71 8.86
N GLY A 123 11.22 -7.57 9.01
CA GLY A 123 12.19 -8.47 8.40
C GLY A 123 12.33 -8.29 6.88
N THR A 124 11.86 -7.18 6.34
CA THR A 124 11.95 -6.78 4.94
C THR A 124 12.88 -5.59 4.77
N LYS A 125 13.39 -5.40 3.57
CA LYS A 125 14.10 -4.18 3.19
C LYS A 125 13.09 -3.10 2.87
N SER A 126 13.20 -1.95 3.54
CA SER A 126 12.37 -0.78 3.26
C SER A 126 13.01 0.05 2.14
N ILE A 127 12.24 0.38 1.12
CA ILE A 127 12.68 1.16 -0.04
C ILE A 127 11.87 2.45 -0.12
N VAL A 128 12.58 3.57 -0.20
CA VAL A 128 12.01 4.90 -0.45
C VAL A 128 12.65 5.46 -1.72
N MET A 129 11.81 5.76 -2.71
CA MET A 129 12.26 6.29 -4.00
C MET A 129 12.93 7.65 -3.84
N GLY A 130 14.10 7.81 -4.48
CA GLY A 130 14.95 8.99 -4.36
C GLY A 130 15.84 9.00 -3.12
N VAL A 131 15.81 7.95 -2.30
CA VAL A 131 16.64 7.81 -1.10
C VAL A 131 17.56 6.60 -1.19
N ASN A 132 16.97 5.40 -1.28
CA ASN A 132 17.73 4.14 -1.23
C ASN A 132 17.23 3.07 -2.22
N GLU A 133 16.58 3.43 -3.30
CA GLU A 133 16.16 2.47 -4.33
C GLU A 133 17.33 1.67 -4.92
N GLY A 134 18.54 2.21 -4.86
CA GLY A 134 19.77 1.53 -5.28
C GLY A 134 20.15 0.33 -4.40
N ASP A 135 19.59 0.22 -3.19
CA ASP A 135 19.84 -0.89 -2.27
C ASP A 135 19.04 -2.15 -2.63
N TYR A 136 18.08 -2.04 -3.56
CA TYR A 136 17.28 -3.17 -4.02
C TYR A 136 18.14 -4.15 -4.82
N ASN A 137 18.24 -5.39 -4.33
CA ASN A 137 18.89 -6.48 -5.04
C ASN A 137 17.84 -7.49 -5.56
N PRO A 138 17.56 -7.51 -6.86
CA PRO A 138 16.53 -8.39 -7.42
C PRO A 138 16.80 -9.90 -7.22
N ALA A 139 18.04 -10.30 -6.94
CA ALA A 139 18.40 -11.69 -6.69
C ALA A 139 18.11 -12.16 -5.25
N GLU A 140 18.01 -11.23 -4.29
CA GLU A 140 17.88 -11.53 -2.86
C GLU A 140 16.58 -10.99 -2.26
N ASP A 141 16.06 -9.89 -2.83
CA ASP A 141 14.93 -9.15 -2.29
C ASP A 141 13.63 -9.58 -2.99
N ASP A 142 13.06 -10.70 -2.58
CA ASP A 142 11.78 -11.18 -3.11
C ASP A 142 10.58 -10.48 -2.46
N VAL A 143 10.74 -10.04 -1.21
CA VAL A 143 9.75 -9.29 -0.45
C VAL A 143 10.39 -8.00 0.08
N VAL A 144 9.90 -6.87 -0.39
CA VAL A 144 10.32 -5.53 0.07
C VAL A 144 9.12 -4.75 0.60
N ASP A 145 9.38 -3.68 1.34
CA ASP A 145 8.34 -2.79 1.76
C ASP A 145 8.59 -1.34 1.33
N ASN A 146 7.50 -0.58 1.22
CA ASN A 146 7.53 0.81 0.81
C ASN A 146 7.56 1.78 2.00
N ALA A 147 8.04 1.34 3.16
CA ALA A 147 8.11 2.11 4.40
C ALA A 147 6.76 2.73 4.82
N SER A 148 6.76 3.81 5.60
CA SER A 148 5.57 4.52 6.03
C SER A 148 5.31 5.79 5.21
N CYS A 149 4.09 6.32 5.27
CA CYS A 149 3.75 7.62 4.68
C CYS A 149 4.66 8.74 5.22
N THR A 150 4.90 8.78 6.52
CA THR A 150 5.80 9.76 7.15
C THR A 150 7.24 9.55 6.71
N THR A 151 7.72 8.31 6.57
CA THR A 151 9.06 8.02 6.06
C THR A 151 9.22 8.49 4.62
N ASN A 152 8.25 8.22 3.75
CA ASN A 152 8.28 8.70 2.36
C ASN A 152 8.21 10.23 2.25
N CYS A 153 7.62 10.91 3.22
CA CYS A 153 7.64 12.36 3.30
C CYS A 153 9.00 12.90 3.77
N LEU A 154 9.53 12.34 4.86
CA LEU A 154 10.69 12.92 5.57
C LEU A 154 12.03 12.49 4.96
N ALA A 155 12.20 11.22 4.59
CA ALA A 155 13.50 10.71 4.16
C ALA A 155 14.07 11.43 2.92
N PRO A 156 13.30 11.71 1.85
CA PRO A 156 13.82 12.48 0.72
C PRO A 156 14.25 13.91 1.10
N VAL A 157 13.50 14.57 1.99
CA VAL A 157 13.83 15.92 2.47
C VAL A 157 15.10 15.88 3.32
N ALA A 158 15.18 14.93 4.26
CA ALA A 158 16.36 14.75 5.10
C ALA A 158 17.59 14.43 4.26
N LYS A 159 17.47 13.57 3.25
CA LYS A 159 18.55 13.24 2.34
C LYS A 159 19.11 14.47 1.61
N VAL A 160 18.24 15.30 1.05
CA VAL A 160 18.69 16.53 0.37
C VAL A 160 19.41 17.47 1.32
N ILE A 161 18.94 17.63 2.56
CA ILE A 161 19.58 18.47 3.57
C ILE A 161 20.92 17.88 3.99
N GLU A 162 20.97 16.56 4.23
CA GLU A 162 22.21 15.87 4.58
C GLU A 162 23.25 16.00 3.48
N ASP A 163 22.90 15.70 2.24
CA ASP A 163 23.81 15.73 1.08
C ASP A 163 24.37 17.13 0.80
N GLN A 164 23.61 18.19 1.09
CA GLN A 164 24.02 19.57 0.78
C GLN A 164 24.68 20.31 1.94
N PHE A 165 24.26 20.05 3.17
CA PHE A 165 24.65 20.86 4.33
C PHE A 165 25.17 20.03 5.51
N GLY A 166 24.87 18.75 5.57
CA GLY A 166 25.09 17.89 6.72
C GLY A 166 24.09 18.17 7.87
N ILE A 167 23.63 17.13 8.55
CA ILE A 167 22.71 17.21 9.68
C ILE A 167 23.44 16.82 10.95
N VAL A 168 23.68 17.76 11.85
CA VAL A 168 24.29 17.47 13.16
C VAL A 168 23.26 16.87 14.13
N LYS A 169 22.06 17.43 14.15
CA LYS A 169 20.89 16.97 14.93
C LYS A 169 19.61 17.62 14.42
N GLY A 170 18.48 16.97 14.67
CA GLY A 170 17.18 17.51 14.28
C GLY A 170 16.06 17.03 15.20
N ILE A 171 14.93 17.73 15.16
CA ILE A 171 13.68 17.35 15.78
C ILE A 171 12.62 17.32 14.67
N MET A 172 11.83 16.28 14.63
CA MET A 172 10.73 16.13 13.67
C MET A 172 9.38 16.24 14.41
N THR A 173 8.51 17.06 13.87
CA THR A 173 7.09 17.07 14.22
C THR A 173 6.28 16.83 12.96
N THR A 174 5.38 15.85 12.98
CA THR A 174 4.46 15.61 11.87
C THR A 174 3.05 16.11 12.20
N VAL A 175 2.48 16.89 11.30
CA VAL A 175 1.06 17.26 11.34
C VAL A 175 0.39 16.45 10.22
N HIS A 176 -0.32 15.41 10.61
CA HIS A 176 -0.79 14.37 9.69
C HIS A 176 -2.32 14.41 9.55
N SER A 177 -2.81 14.19 8.35
CA SER A 177 -4.23 13.91 8.13
C SER A 177 -4.66 12.69 8.94
N TYR A 178 -5.89 12.67 9.44
CA TYR A 178 -6.42 11.46 10.08
C TYR A 178 -6.56 10.32 9.07
N THR A 179 -6.48 9.11 9.56
CA THR A 179 -6.55 7.87 8.78
C THR A 179 -7.62 6.94 9.37
N ASN A 180 -7.84 5.76 8.76
CA ASN A 180 -8.75 4.76 9.30
C ASN A 180 -8.30 4.18 10.65
N ASP A 181 -7.10 4.49 11.13
CA ASP A 181 -6.65 4.14 12.47
C ASP A 181 -7.39 4.95 13.56
N GLN A 182 -7.73 6.21 13.29
CA GLN A 182 -8.58 7.01 14.16
C GLN A 182 -10.06 6.63 13.99
N ARG A 183 -10.88 6.98 14.98
CA ARG A 183 -12.33 6.76 14.95
C ARG A 183 -13.05 7.97 14.33
N ILE A 184 -14.09 7.71 13.57
CA ILE A 184 -14.95 8.81 13.03
C ILE A 184 -15.69 9.50 14.15
N LEU A 185 -16.33 8.71 15.03
CA LEU A 185 -16.93 9.16 16.29
C LEU A 185 -16.20 8.53 17.47
N ASP A 186 -16.53 8.93 18.71
CA ASP A 186 -15.97 8.36 19.93
C ASP A 186 -16.30 6.86 20.00
N LEU A 187 -15.30 6.01 19.81
CA LEU A 187 -15.42 4.55 19.82
C LEU A 187 -14.18 3.93 20.47
N PRO A 188 -14.28 2.69 21.00
CA PRO A 188 -13.15 2.01 21.62
C PRO A 188 -11.94 1.92 20.68
N HIS A 189 -10.77 2.20 21.24
CA HIS A 189 -9.46 2.06 20.61
C HIS A 189 -8.43 1.72 21.69
N GLU A 190 -7.38 0.95 21.37
CA GLU A 190 -6.31 0.61 22.33
C GLU A 190 -5.59 1.85 22.87
N ASP A 191 -5.32 2.82 22.01
CA ASP A 191 -4.88 4.16 22.40
C ASP A 191 -6.10 5.06 22.58
N LEU A 192 -6.44 5.41 23.81
CA LEU A 192 -7.62 6.22 24.15
C LEU A 192 -7.60 7.62 23.49
N ARG A 193 -6.43 8.14 23.13
CA ARG A 193 -6.33 9.39 22.37
C ARG A 193 -6.95 9.26 20.98
N ARG A 194 -6.87 8.06 20.38
CA ARG A 194 -7.45 7.72 19.08
C ARG A 194 -8.91 7.27 19.16
N ALA A 195 -9.45 7.17 20.36
CA ALA A 195 -10.86 6.84 20.61
C ALA A 195 -11.79 8.06 20.44
N ARG A 196 -11.31 9.17 19.91
CA ARG A 196 -12.01 10.45 19.72
C ARG A 196 -12.40 10.65 18.26
N ALA A 197 -13.41 11.48 18.02
CA ALA A 197 -13.89 11.85 16.69
C ALA A 197 -12.78 12.55 15.89
N ALA A 198 -12.27 11.87 14.87
CA ALA A 198 -11.09 12.31 14.11
C ALA A 198 -11.29 13.63 13.36
N ALA A 199 -12.50 13.90 12.85
CA ALA A 199 -12.80 15.12 12.11
C ALA A 199 -12.91 16.37 13.00
N GLU A 200 -13.15 16.18 14.31
CA GLU A 200 -13.34 17.25 15.29
C GLU A 200 -12.11 17.45 16.20
N SER A 201 -11.19 16.49 16.23
CA SER A 201 -10.12 16.44 17.21
C SER A 201 -8.74 16.35 16.58
N ILE A 202 -7.82 17.23 17.01
CA ILE A 202 -6.39 17.05 16.79
C ILE A 202 -5.91 16.03 17.82
N ILE A 203 -5.51 14.84 17.36
CA ILE A 203 -5.20 13.70 18.21
C ILE A 203 -3.69 13.54 18.32
N PRO A 204 -3.07 13.76 19.52
CA PRO A 204 -1.67 13.39 19.75
C PRO A 204 -1.53 11.87 19.67
N THR A 205 -0.58 11.37 18.91
CA THR A 205 -0.40 9.92 18.72
C THR A 205 1.07 9.55 18.66
N THR A 206 1.36 8.30 18.95
CA THR A 206 2.68 7.71 18.73
C THR A 206 2.90 7.45 17.25
N THR A 207 4.17 7.42 16.85
CA THR A 207 4.58 7.04 15.48
C THR A 207 5.88 6.25 15.52
N GLY A 208 5.98 5.23 14.67
CA GLY A 208 7.24 4.52 14.40
C GLY A 208 8.09 5.18 13.32
N ALA A 209 7.72 6.38 12.87
CA ALA A 209 8.39 7.03 11.73
C ALA A 209 9.86 7.35 11.98
N ALA A 210 10.24 7.76 13.21
CA ALA A 210 11.63 8.04 13.54
C ALA A 210 12.52 6.80 13.40
N GLU A 211 12.03 5.64 13.84
CA GLU A 211 12.74 4.35 13.66
C GLU A 211 12.75 3.94 12.17
N ALA A 212 11.65 4.15 11.47
CA ALA A 212 11.54 3.78 10.06
C ALA A 212 12.44 4.62 9.15
N VAL A 213 12.61 5.92 9.43
CA VAL A 213 13.53 6.81 8.68
C VAL A 213 14.98 6.37 8.84
N ALA A 214 15.35 5.85 10.00
CA ALA A 214 16.72 5.36 10.23
C ALA A 214 17.07 4.06 9.47
N LYS A 215 16.08 3.42 8.82
CA LYS A 215 16.26 2.19 8.03
C LYS A 215 16.50 2.46 6.55
N VAL A 216 16.27 3.65 6.11
CA VAL A 216 16.41 4.10 4.73
C VAL A 216 17.39 5.24 4.61
#